data_49ddf15916581848deb744ec26b385aa
#
_entry.id   49ddf15916581848deb744ec26b385aa
#
_cell.length_a   1.000
_cell.length_b   1.000
_cell.length_c   1.000
_cell.angle_alpha   90.00
_cell.angle_beta   90.00
_cell.angle_gamma   90.00
#
_symmetry.space_group_name_H-M   'P 1'
#
loop_
_entity.id
_entity.type
_entity.pdbx_description
1 polymer ?
#
loop_
_entity_poly.entity_id
_entity_poly.type
_entity_poly.pdbx_seq_one_letter_code
_entity_poly.pdbx_strand_id
1 'polypeptide(L)'
;LIASVDYSRYRYENITLDGEYKQGGFNGKVALDDPNGSIYLNGDVNVSSRIPTFNFQAIINKLRPHDLNLTSKYPDTEFSLKLRANFTGGSVDEMIGEINVDSLEFMSPEKQYFMNNMNIRASKQNNENQLRLTSEFLTASVEGKFQYHTLPASILNIMRKYVPSLILPPKKPIETHNNFQFDIHIYNTDILSTIFDIPLTVYT
;
A
#
# COMPACT_ATOMS: atom_id res chain seq x y z
N LEU A 1 -10.58 -22.19 -14.48
CA LEU A 1 -10.76 -22.47 -13.05
C LEU A 1 -9.60 -23.32 -12.56
N ILE A 2 -8.96 -22.93 -11.49
CA ILE A 2 -7.94 -23.71 -10.79
C ILE A 2 -8.54 -24.05 -9.42
N ALA A 3 -8.71 -25.34 -9.13
CA ALA A 3 -9.40 -25.76 -7.91
C ALA A 3 -8.63 -25.37 -6.64
N SER A 4 -7.30 -25.50 -6.64
CA SER A 4 -6.47 -25.07 -5.52
C SER A 4 -5.01 -24.85 -5.93
N VAL A 5 -4.30 -24.00 -5.17
CA VAL A 5 -2.85 -23.78 -5.26
C VAL A 5 -2.24 -23.81 -3.86
N ASP A 6 -1.22 -24.64 -3.67
CA ASP A 6 -0.46 -24.65 -2.42
C ASP A 6 0.68 -23.62 -2.48
N TYR A 7 0.65 -22.61 -1.59
CA TYR A 7 1.69 -21.61 -1.47
C TYR A 7 1.87 -21.20 -0.01
N SER A 8 3.12 -21.05 0.44
CA SER A 8 3.47 -20.62 1.81
C SER A 8 2.81 -21.48 2.91
N ARG A 9 2.66 -22.81 2.70
CA ARG A 9 1.99 -23.77 3.60
C ARG A 9 0.49 -23.53 3.77
N TYR A 10 -0.14 -22.82 2.85
CA TYR A 10 -1.57 -22.61 2.78
C TYR A 10 -2.10 -23.08 1.44
N ARG A 11 -3.29 -23.69 1.44
CA ARG A 11 -4.00 -24.11 0.23
C ARG A 11 -5.06 -23.10 -0.12
N TYR A 12 -4.77 -22.27 -1.12
CA TYR A 12 -5.73 -21.33 -1.68
C TYR A 12 -6.73 -22.08 -2.56
N GLU A 13 -8.01 -21.80 -2.39
CA GLU A 13 -9.08 -22.48 -3.12
C GLU A 13 -9.82 -21.53 -4.08
N ASN A 14 -10.53 -22.12 -5.06
CA ASN A 14 -11.41 -21.41 -6.00
C ASN A 14 -10.74 -20.23 -6.73
N ILE A 15 -9.58 -20.49 -7.34
CA ILE A 15 -8.90 -19.50 -8.14
C ILE A 15 -9.45 -19.51 -9.56
N THR A 16 -9.90 -18.35 -10.05
CA THR A 16 -10.32 -18.15 -11.43
C THR A 16 -9.39 -17.19 -12.14
N LEU A 17 -8.93 -17.58 -13.30
CA LEU A 17 -8.16 -16.75 -14.22
C LEU A 17 -8.92 -16.72 -15.55
N ASP A 18 -9.29 -15.54 -16.01
CA ASP A 18 -10.00 -15.31 -17.27
C ASP A 18 -9.39 -14.09 -17.96
N GLY A 19 -8.78 -14.29 -19.11
CA GLY A 19 -8.10 -13.22 -19.82
C GLY A 19 -7.22 -13.71 -20.95
N GLU A 20 -6.55 -12.74 -21.58
CA GLU A 20 -5.63 -12.95 -22.68
C GLU A 20 -4.19 -12.63 -22.24
N TYR A 21 -3.27 -13.54 -22.51
CA TYR A 21 -1.84 -13.30 -22.38
C TYR A 21 -1.21 -13.15 -23.75
N LYS A 22 -0.65 -11.96 -24.03
CA LYS A 22 -0.06 -11.64 -25.32
C LYS A 22 1.18 -10.76 -25.16
N GLN A 23 2.28 -11.17 -25.78
CA GLN A 23 3.54 -10.41 -25.80
C GLN A 23 4.00 -9.93 -24.41
N GLY A 24 3.86 -10.82 -23.39
CA GLY A 24 4.24 -10.50 -22.01
C GLY A 24 3.30 -9.60 -21.25
N GLY A 25 2.15 -9.24 -21.84
CA GLY A 25 1.05 -8.56 -21.19
C GLY A 25 -0.09 -9.52 -20.87
N PHE A 26 -0.72 -9.33 -19.73
CA PHE A 26 -1.96 -9.99 -19.34
C PHE A 26 -3.07 -8.95 -19.24
N ASN A 27 -4.16 -9.21 -19.92
CA ASN A 27 -5.40 -8.44 -19.81
C ASN A 27 -6.51 -9.37 -19.41
N GLY A 28 -7.16 -9.11 -18.27
CA GLY A 28 -8.22 -10.00 -17.80
C GLY A 28 -8.53 -9.84 -16.32
N LYS A 29 -9.10 -10.93 -15.78
CA LYS A 29 -9.59 -11.02 -14.41
C LYS A 29 -8.92 -12.15 -13.69
N VAL A 30 -8.58 -11.90 -12.42
CA VAL A 30 -8.11 -12.92 -11.47
C VAL A 30 -9.02 -12.83 -10.26
N ALA A 31 -9.58 -13.95 -9.86
CA ALA A 31 -10.39 -14.03 -8.65
C ALA A 31 -9.91 -15.17 -7.77
N LEU A 32 -9.88 -14.92 -6.48
CA LEU A 32 -9.72 -15.89 -5.41
C LEU A 32 -10.96 -15.80 -4.52
N ASP A 33 -11.63 -16.91 -4.28
CA ASP A 33 -12.75 -17.01 -3.34
C ASP A 33 -12.46 -18.07 -2.29
N ASP A 34 -11.75 -17.66 -1.25
CA ASP A 34 -11.24 -18.51 -0.18
C ASP A 34 -12.02 -18.27 1.11
N PRO A 35 -12.19 -19.27 2.01
CA PRO A 35 -12.85 -19.09 3.30
C PRO A 35 -12.25 -17.96 4.15
N ASN A 36 -10.97 -17.62 3.96
CA ASN A 36 -10.26 -16.55 4.66
C ASN A 36 -10.21 -15.24 3.88
N GLY A 37 -11.11 -15.05 2.91
CA GLY A 37 -11.31 -13.80 2.19
C GLY A 37 -11.27 -13.93 0.69
N SER A 38 -11.79 -12.93 -0.01
CA SER A 38 -11.83 -12.92 -1.46
C SER A 38 -11.01 -11.79 -2.04
N ILE A 39 -10.39 -12.05 -3.20
CA ILE A 39 -9.64 -11.08 -4.00
C ILE A 39 -10.18 -11.11 -5.42
N TYR A 40 -10.51 -9.97 -5.95
CA TYR A 40 -10.87 -9.78 -7.35
C TYR A 40 -9.98 -8.70 -7.95
N LEU A 41 -9.28 -9.07 -9.01
CA LEU A 41 -8.45 -8.17 -9.82
C LEU A 41 -8.99 -8.14 -11.24
N ASN A 42 -9.08 -6.96 -11.84
CA ASN A 42 -9.45 -6.79 -13.23
C ASN A 42 -8.63 -5.68 -13.85
N GLY A 43 -7.96 -5.97 -14.97
CA GLY A 43 -7.17 -4.96 -15.64
C GLY A 43 -6.13 -5.49 -16.60
N ASP A 44 -5.15 -4.64 -16.83
CA ASP A 44 -4.07 -4.83 -17.79
C ASP A 44 -2.71 -4.67 -17.08
N VAL A 45 -1.84 -5.66 -17.29
CA VAL A 45 -0.48 -5.67 -16.76
C VAL A 45 0.47 -6.09 -17.85
N ASN A 46 1.46 -5.26 -18.20
CA ASN A 46 2.48 -5.59 -19.17
C ASN A 46 3.88 -5.45 -18.55
N VAL A 47 4.55 -6.57 -18.35
CA VAL A 47 5.90 -6.64 -17.74
C VAL A 47 7.01 -6.85 -18.78
N SER A 48 6.68 -7.06 -20.05
CA SER A 48 7.66 -7.25 -21.13
C SER A 48 8.04 -5.96 -21.84
N SER A 49 7.31 -4.88 -21.61
CA SER A 49 7.69 -3.56 -22.14
C SER A 49 8.96 -3.08 -21.43
N ARG A 50 9.73 -2.22 -22.10
CA ARG A 50 10.94 -1.60 -21.52
C ARG A 50 10.66 -0.94 -20.15
N ILE A 51 9.46 -0.40 -20.00
CA ILE A 51 8.93 0.13 -18.74
C ILE A 51 7.61 -0.62 -18.49
N PRO A 52 7.53 -1.48 -17.47
CA PRO A 52 6.30 -2.17 -17.10
C PRO A 52 5.14 -1.21 -16.86
N THR A 53 3.94 -1.63 -17.26
CA THR A 53 2.71 -0.86 -17.09
C THR A 53 1.67 -1.66 -16.32
N PHE A 54 0.92 -0.98 -15.46
CA PHE A 54 -0.07 -1.57 -14.59
C PHE A 54 -1.32 -0.68 -14.59
N ASN A 55 -2.43 -1.22 -15.02
CA ASN A 55 -3.72 -0.54 -15.01
C ASN A 55 -4.79 -1.53 -14.56
N PHE A 56 -5.15 -1.52 -13.28
CA PHE A 56 -6.07 -2.49 -12.73
C PHE A 56 -6.95 -1.93 -11.61
N GLN A 57 -8.05 -2.62 -11.39
CA GLN A 57 -8.87 -2.49 -10.19
C GLN A 57 -8.66 -3.71 -9.29
N ALA A 58 -8.63 -3.49 -7.98
CA ALA A 58 -8.60 -4.54 -6.98
C ALA A 58 -9.76 -4.35 -6.01
N ILE A 59 -10.45 -5.45 -5.73
CA ILE A 59 -11.44 -5.55 -4.66
C ILE A 59 -11.02 -6.72 -3.78
N ILE A 60 -10.78 -6.42 -2.53
CA ILE A 60 -10.41 -7.37 -1.49
C ILE A 60 -11.51 -7.30 -0.43
N ASN A 61 -12.11 -8.45 -0.07
CA ASN A 61 -13.13 -8.49 0.94
C ASN A 61 -12.72 -9.44 2.06
N LYS A 62 -12.76 -8.93 3.30
CA LYS A 62 -12.56 -9.68 4.54
C LYS A 62 -11.35 -10.62 4.51
N LEU A 63 -10.27 -10.18 3.88
CA LEU A 63 -9.03 -10.94 3.80
C LEU A 63 -8.41 -11.05 5.19
N ARG A 64 -8.05 -12.27 5.59
CA ARG A 64 -7.33 -12.59 6.82
C ARG A 64 -5.88 -12.96 6.49
N PRO A 65 -4.97 -11.98 6.41
CA PRO A 65 -3.61 -12.24 5.91
C PRO A 65 -2.82 -13.22 6.77
N HIS A 66 -3.06 -13.24 8.08
CA HIS A 66 -2.44 -14.21 8.99
C HIS A 66 -2.91 -15.63 8.70
N ASP A 67 -4.21 -15.85 8.56
CA ASP A 67 -4.80 -17.18 8.31
C ASP A 67 -4.43 -17.72 6.92
N LEU A 68 -4.18 -16.83 5.98
CA LEU A 68 -3.67 -17.15 4.64
C LEU A 68 -2.15 -17.37 4.59
N ASN A 69 -1.45 -17.32 5.72
CA ASN A 69 0.02 -17.40 5.79
C ASN A 69 0.77 -16.33 4.95
N LEU A 70 0.13 -15.19 4.68
CA LEU A 70 0.74 -14.06 4.00
C LEU A 70 1.62 -13.21 4.93
N THR A 71 1.32 -13.23 6.22
CA THR A 71 2.10 -12.55 7.26
C THR A 71 1.97 -13.27 8.60
N SER A 72 2.98 -13.16 9.44
CA SER A 72 2.90 -13.60 10.84
C SER A 72 2.38 -12.51 11.79
N LYS A 73 2.09 -11.33 11.26
CA LYS A 73 1.55 -10.20 12.02
C LYS A 73 0.04 -10.17 11.90
N TYR A 74 -0.60 -9.43 12.80
CA TYR A 74 -2.04 -9.13 12.78
C TYR A 74 -2.94 -10.37 12.81
N PRO A 75 -2.79 -11.26 13.85
CA PRO A 75 -3.74 -12.35 14.06
C PRO A 75 -5.14 -11.77 14.29
N ASP A 76 -6.16 -12.53 13.95
CA ASP A 76 -7.57 -12.17 14.12
C ASP A 76 -7.99 -10.84 13.45
N THR A 77 -7.29 -10.47 12.37
CA THR A 77 -7.51 -9.24 11.66
C THR A 77 -8.10 -9.49 10.29
N GLU A 78 -9.16 -8.77 9.97
CA GLU A 78 -9.77 -8.73 8.64
C GLU A 78 -9.46 -7.41 7.94
N PHE A 79 -9.26 -7.51 6.64
CA PHE A 79 -8.89 -6.39 5.79
C PHE A 79 -9.76 -6.37 4.53
N SER A 80 -10.41 -5.24 4.26
CA SER A 80 -11.13 -5.02 3.00
C SER A 80 -10.59 -3.78 2.31
N LEU A 81 -10.44 -3.85 0.98
CA LEU A 81 -9.85 -2.78 0.18
C LEU A 81 -10.51 -2.73 -1.19
N LYS A 82 -10.82 -1.53 -1.65
CA LYS A 82 -11.17 -1.27 -3.03
C LYS A 82 -10.27 -0.18 -3.59
N LEU A 83 -9.53 -0.49 -4.65
CA LEU A 83 -8.63 0.45 -5.28
C LEU A 83 -8.63 0.37 -6.79
N ARG A 84 -8.18 1.46 -7.41
CA ARG A 84 -7.80 1.56 -8.83
C ARG A 84 -6.35 2.03 -8.90
N ALA A 85 -5.56 1.36 -9.70
CA ALA A 85 -4.15 1.66 -9.89
C ALA A 85 -3.83 1.86 -11.36
N ASN A 86 -3.12 2.93 -11.67
CA ASN A 86 -2.60 3.22 -13.00
C ASN A 86 -1.19 3.78 -12.85
N PHE A 87 -0.19 2.94 -13.07
CA PHE A 87 1.19 3.36 -12.94
C PHE A 87 2.12 2.60 -13.88
N THR A 88 3.32 3.14 -14.05
CA THR A 88 4.42 2.54 -14.79
C THR A 88 5.65 2.46 -13.89
N GLY A 89 6.55 1.51 -14.13
CA GLY A 89 7.82 1.37 -13.42
C GLY A 89 8.23 -0.09 -13.23
N GLY A 90 9.53 -0.35 -13.30
CA GLY A 90 10.10 -1.69 -13.09
C GLY A 90 10.37 -2.03 -11.62
N SER A 91 10.30 -1.04 -10.75
CA SER A 91 10.48 -1.17 -9.30
C SER A 91 9.65 -0.12 -8.58
N VAL A 92 9.51 -0.26 -7.25
CA VAL A 92 8.83 0.73 -6.42
C VAL A 92 9.48 2.12 -6.56
N ASP A 93 10.79 2.19 -6.67
CA ASP A 93 11.53 3.46 -6.76
C ASP A 93 11.42 4.14 -8.14
N GLU A 94 10.96 3.41 -9.14
CA GLU A 94 10.73 3.93 -10.49
C GLU A 94 9.25 4.17 -10.79
N MET A 95 8.38 3.92 -9.82
CA MET A 95 6.95 4.03 -10.01
C MET A 95 6.54 5.46 -10.30
N ILE A 96 5.81 5.64 -11.40
CA ILE A 96 5.17 6.88 -11.81
C ILE A 96 3.72 6.58 -12.13
N GLY A 97 2.80 7.31 -11.54
CA GLY A 97 1.38 7.11 -11.75
C GLY A 97 0.54 7.39 -10.52
N GLU A 98 -0.59 6.71 -10.42
CA GLU A 98 -1.62 7.03 -9.45
C GLU A 98 -2.28 5.77 -8.91
N ILE A 99 -2.52 5.77 -7.60
CA ILE A 99 -3.33 4.77 -6.91
C ILE A 99 -4.46 5.51 -6.19
N ASN A 100 -5.68 5.13 -6.51
CA ASN A 100 -6.88 5.64 -5.86
C ASN A 100 -7.48 4.53 -4.99
N VAL A 101 -7.51 4.73 -3.70
CA VAL A 101 -8.19 3.85 -2.74
C VAL A 101 -9.58 4.40 -2.51
N ASP A 102 -10.59 3.71 -3.03
CA ASP A 102 -12.00 4.11 -2.89
C ASP A 102 -12.48 3.82 -1.47
N SER A 103 -12.06 2.69 -0.89
CA SER A 103 -12.34 2.33 0.50
C SER A 103 -11.27 1.40 1.06
N LEU A 104 -11.00 1.55 2.33
CA LEU A 104 -10.16 0.68 3.15
C LEU A 104 -10.88 0.42 4.46
N GLU A 105 -11.03 -0.83 4.83
CA GLU A 105 -11.54 -1.26 6.12
C GLU A 105 -10.55 -2.23 6.75
N PHE A 106 -10.27 -2.00 8.01
CA PHE A 106 -9.43 -2.84 8.83
C PHE A 106 -10.18 -3.14 10.13
N MET A 107 -10.40 -4.41 10.41
CA MET A 107 -11.06 -4.88 11.62
C MET A 107 -10.13 -5.79 12.41
N SER A 108 -9.98 -5.49 13.69
CA SER A 108 -9.37 -6.35 14.69
C SER A 108 -10.31 -6.51 15.88
N PRO A 109 -10.06 -7.45 16.82
CA PRO A 109 -10.88 -7.60 18.01
C PRO A 109 -11.00 -6.34 18.87
N GLU A 110 -9.99 -5.48 18.81
CA GLU A 110 -9.92 -4.27 19.64
C GLU A 110 -10.33 -3.00 18.89
N LYS A 111 -10.19 -2.97 17.58
CA LYS A 111 -10.29 -1.72 16.80
C LYS A 111 -10.84 -1.95 15.39
N GLN A 112 -11.66 -1.02 14.94
CA GLN A 112 -12.17 -0.96 13.58
C GLN A 112 -11.79 0.38 12.96
N TYR A 113 -11.26 0.32 11.74
CA TYR A 113 -10.92 1.49 10.93
C TYR A 113 -11.65 1.45 9.62
N PHE A 114 -12.10 2.59 9.22
CA PHE A 114 -12.69 2.81 7.94
C PHE A 114 -12.13 4.11 7.34
N MET A 115 -11.69 4.05 6.11
CA MET A 115 -11.19 5.18 5.36
C MET A 115 -11.73 5.13 3.94
N ASN A 116 -12.14 6.29 3.44
CA ASN A 116 -12.51 6.49 2.03
C ASN A 116 -11.55 7.46 1.36
N ASN A 117 -11.53 7.40 0.05
CA ASN A 117 -10.96 8.45 -0.81
C ASN A 117 -9.51 8.83 -0.49
N MET A 118 -8.60 7.85 -0.52
CA MET A 118 -7.17 8.15 -0.51
C MET A 118 -6.62 8.11 -1.95
N ASN A 119 -5.91 9.17 -2.32
CA ASN A 119 -5.17 9.25 -3.56
C ASN A 119 -3.66 9.32 -3.29
N ILE A 120 -2.91 8.49 -3.98
CA ILE A 120 -1.44 8.51 -3.97
C ILE A 120 -0.99 8.75 -5.41
N ARG A 121 -0.22 9.81 -5.63
CA ARG A 121 0.33 10.16 -6.93
C ARG A 121 1.85 10.27 -6.85
N ALA A 122 2.52 9.53 -7.72
CA ALA A 122 3.96 9.57 -7.91
C ALA A 122 4.28 10.15 -9.28
N SER A 123 5.18 11.12 -9.33
CA SER A 123 5.65 11.74 -10.58
C SER A 123 7.14 12.06 -10.49
N LYS A 124 7.72 12.41 -11.63
CA LYS A 124 9.13 12.82 -11.71
C LYS A 124 9.23 14.06 -12.59
N GLN A 125 9.87 15.11 -12.08
CA GLN A 125 10.12 16.34 -12.79
C GLN A 125 11.57 16.79 -12.55
N ASN A 126 12.28 17.22 -13.59
CA ASN A 126 13.68 17.70 -13.50
C ASN A 126 14.59 16.71 -12.75
N ASN A 127 14.40 15.41 -12.94
CA ASN A 127 15.13 14.33 -12.28
C ASN A 127 14.92 14.25 -10.75
N GLU A 128 13.87 14.88 -10.24
CA GLU A 128 13.43 14.80 -8.85
C GLU A 128 12.10 14.05 -8.77
N ASN A 129 11.97 13.23 -7.74
CA ASN A 129 10.74 12.50 -7.47
C ASN A 129 9.75 13.40 -6.73
N GLN A 130 8.49 13.28 -7.07
CA GLN A 130 7.39 13.93 -6.38
C GLN A 130 6.39 12.86 -5.94
N LEU A 131 6.04 12.85 -4.67
CA LEU A 131 5.03 12.00 -4.10
C LEU A 131 3.99 12.86 -3.42
N ARG A 132 2.72 12.66 -3.77
CA ARG A 132 1.58 13.32 -3.11
C ARG A 132 0.62 12.27 -2.60
N LEU A 133 0.21 12.42 -1.36
CA LEU A 133 -0.86 11.64 -0.74
C LEU A 133 -1.96 12.61 -0.29
N THR A 134 -3.19 12.29 -0.62
CA THR A 134 -4.37 13.03 -0.18
C THR A 134 -5.40 12.06 0.37
N SER A 135 -5.90 12.31 1.57
CA SER A 135 -6.94 11.51 2.22
C SER A 135 -7.81 12.37 3.11
N GLU A 136 -8.81 11.78 3.75
CA GLU A 136 -9.69 12.46 4.71
C GLU A 136 -8.96 12.90 5.98
N PHE A 137 -7.86 12.22 6.33
CA PHE A 137 -7.16 12.46 7.59
C PHE A 137 -5.82 13.18 7.44
N LEU A 138 -5.22 13.15 6.25
CA LEU A 138 -3.98 13.89 6.00
C LEU A 138 -3.79 14.21 4.51
N THR A 139 -3.04 15.27 4.25
CA THR A 139 -2.41 15.56 2.97
C THR A 139 -0.91 15.61 3.18
N ALA A 140 -0.15 14.94 2.33
CA ALA A 140 1.30 14.95 2.37
C ALA A 140 1.87 15.15 0.97
N SER A 141 2.94 15.93 0.87
CA SER A 141 3.74 16.05 -0.34
C SER A 141 5.22 15.94 -0.01
N VAL A 142 5.94 15.24 -0.88
CA VAL A 142 7.39 15.06 -0.78
C VAL A 142 7.99 15.31 -2.16
N GLU A 143 9.03 16.15 -2.23
CA GLU A 143 9.72 16.50 -3.47
C GLU A 143 11.23 16.50 -3.28
N GLY A 144 11.98 15.90 -4.22
CA GLY A 144 13.42 15.87 -4.20
C GLY A 144 14.02 14.56 -4.71
N LYS A 145 15.26 14.30 -4.29
CA LYS A 145 15.99 13.07 -4.65
C LYS A 145 15.85 12.06 -3.52
N PHE A 146 14.95 11.12 -3.68
CA PHE A 146 14.69 10.07 -2.70
C PHE A 146 14.27 8.77 -3.36
N GLN A 147 14.37 7.69 -2.59
CA GLN A 147 13.87 6.36 -2.95
C GLN A 147 12.59 6.09 -2.16
N TYR A 148 11.52 5.64 -2.84
CA TYR A 148 10.22 5.40 -2.19
C TYR A 148 10.31 4.35 -1.08
N HIS A 149 11.11 3.28 -1.29
CA HIS A 149 11.24 2.21 -0.30
C HIS A 149 11.94 2.64 0.99
N THR A 150 12.80 3.67 0.97
CA THR A 150 13.51 4.20 2.15
C THR A 150 12.86 5.47 2.73
N LEU A 151 11.91 6.07 2.00
CA LEU A 151 11.25 7.31 2.41
C LEU A 151 10.58 7.23 3.80
N PRO A 152 9.80 6.16 4.12
CA PRO A 152 9.19 6.04 5.45
C PRO A 152 10.23 6.06 6.57
N ALA A 153 11.36 5.36 6.39
CA ALA A 153 12.44 5.34 7.37
C ALA A 153 13.09 6.72 7.53
N SER A 154 13.26 7.46 6.43
CA SER A 154 13.79 8.83 6.45
C SER A 154 12.88 9.78 7.21
N ILE A 155 11.57 9.73 6.96
CA ILE A 155 10.58 10.54 7.68
C ILE A 155 10.59 10.21 9.16
N LEU A 156 10.57 8.93 9.54
CA LEU A 156 10.65 8.52 10.94
C LEU A 156 11.96 8.96 11.61
N ASN A 157 13.09 8.95 10.90
CA ASN A 157 14.36 9.44 11.41
C ASN A 157 14.34 10.96 11.66
N ILE A 158 13.69 11.72 10.79
CA ILE A 158 13.49 13.16 10.99
C ILE A 158 12.57 13.39 12.19
N MET A 159 11.39 12.77 12.21
CA MET A 159 10.43 12.94 13.31
C MET A 159 11.03 12.59 14.66
N ARG A 160 11.88 11.56 14.74
CA ARG A 160 12.56 11.16 15.99
C ARG A 160 13.45 12.26 16.55
N LYS A 161 14.03 13.13 15.72
CA LYS A 161 14.81 14.28 16.20
C LYS A 161 13.96 15.31 16.94
N TYR A 162 12.68 15.43 16.57
CA TYR A 162 11.75 16.42 17.13
C TYR A 162 10.88 15.84 18.26
N VAL A 163 10.51 14.55 18.15
CA VAL A 163 9.62 13.86 19.10
C VAL A 163 10.19 12.49 19.51
N PRO A 164 11.39 12.46 20.13
CA PRO A 164 12.08 11.20 20.44
C PRO A 164 11.32 10.27 21.39
N SER A 165 10.44 10.84 22.23
CA SER A 165 9.62 10.08 23.18
C SER A 165 8.49 9.28 22.51
N LEU A 166 8.07 9.67 21.31
CA LEU A 166 6.97 9.02 20.59
C LEU A 166 7.46 7.97 19.60
N ILE A 167 8.68 8.09 19.10
CA ILE A 167 9.20 7.24 18.01
C ILE A 167 10.44 6.51 18.49
N LEU A 168 10.26 5.25 18.85
CA LEU A 168 11.36 4.39 19.29
C LEU A 168 12.41 4.18 18.18
N PRO A 169 13.70 4.07 18.52
CA PRO A 169 14.72 3.77 17.55
C PRO A 169 14.51 2.36 16.95
N PRO A 170 14.75 2.18 15.65
CA PRO A 170 14.66 0.88 15.05
C PRO A 170 15.75 -0.05 15.62
N LYS A 171 15.46 -1.35 15.69
CA LYS A 171 16.43 -2.36 16.15
C LYS A 171 17.71 -2.38 15.30
N LYS A 172 17.59 -2.03 14.02
CA LYS A 172 18.72 -1.83 13.10
C LYS A 172 18.54 -0.49 12.41
N PRO A 173 19.52 0.43 12.49
CA PRO A 173 19.49 1.70 11.75
C PRO A 173 19.35 1.42 10.26
N ILE A 174 18.46 2.15 9.60
CA ILE A 174 18.37 2.16 8.15
C ILE A 174 19.06 3.43 7.69
N GLU A 175 20.23 3.28 7.04
CA GLU A 175 20.90 4.39 6.38
C GLU A 175 20.10 4.78 5.14
N THR A 176 19.78 6.07 5.04
CA THR A 176 19.04 6.62 3.90
C THR A 176 19.81 7.81 3.35
N HIS A 177 19.96 7.83 2.03
CA HIS A 177 20.64 8.93 1.31
C HIS A 177 19.61 9.80 0.58
N ASN A 178 18.51 10.09 1.28
CA ASN A 178 17.42 10.88 0.74
C ASN A 178 17.65 12.37 1.03
N ASN A 179 17.43 13.21 0.01
CA ASN A 179 17.44 14.66 0.09
C ASN A 179 16.13 15.18 -0.50
N PHE A 180 15.22 15.63 0.35
CA PHE A 180 13.87 16.01 -0.03
C PHE A 180 13.31 17.10 0.88
N GLN A 181 12.34 17.82 0.35
CA GLN A 181 11.42 18.67 1.10
C GLN A 181 10.10 17.94 1.27
N PHE A 182 9.42 18.20 2.38
CA PHE A 182 8.11 17.63 2.63
C PHE A 182 7.19 18.63 3.31
N ASP A 183 5.92 18.47 3.05
CA ASP A 183 4.84 19.20 3.68
C ASP A 183 3.77 18.19 4.09
N ILE A 184 3.30 18.27 5.34
CA ILE A 184 2.30 17.34 5.87
C ILE A 184 1.27 18.13 6.67
N HIS A 185 0.01 18.07 6.22
CA HIS A 185 -1.14 18.59 6.96
C HIS A 185 -1.97 17.43 7.49
N ILE A 186 -2.13 17.37 8.79
CA ILE A 186 -2.90 16.34 9.48
C ILE A 186 -4.22 16.94 9.92
N TYR A 187 -5.33 16.38 9.44
CA TYR A 187 -6.69 16.82 9.76
C TYR A 187 -7.32 16.01 10.90
N ASN A 188 -6.90 14.74 11.02
CA ASN A 188 -7.39 13.83 12.04
C ASN A 188 -6.26 12.92 12.52
N THR A 189 -5.96 13.00 13.81
CA THR A 189 -4.87 12.24 14.45
C THR A 189 -5.30 10.85 14.92
N ASP A 190 -6.59 10.60 15.12
CA ASP A 190 -7.10 9.33 15.65
C ASP A 190 -6.78 8.17 14.72
N ILE A 191 -6.92 8.38 13.41
CA ILE A 191 -6.58 7.38 12.39
C ILE A 191 -5.08 7.12 12.38
N LEU A 192 -4.25 8.16 12.44
CA LEU A 192 -2.79 8.03 12.45
C LEU A 192 -2.29 7.33 13.70
N SER A 193 -2.83 7.68 14.87
CA SER A 193 -2.43 7.08 16.14
C SER A 193 -2.65 5.57 16.14
N THR A 194 -3.66 5.12 15.42
CA THR A 194 -4.01 3.71 15.36
C THR A 194 -3.28 2.92 14.27
N ILE A 195 -3.13 3.49 13.07
CA ILE A 195 -2.39 2.82 11.97
C ILE A 195 -0.91 2.66 12.35
N PHE A 196 -0.34 3.66 13.01
CA PHE A 196 1.09 3.69 13.35
C PHE A 196 1.39 3.32 14.80
N ASP A 197 0.35 3.02 15.62
CA ASP A 197 0.48 2.77 17.06
C ASP A 197 1.25 3.89 17.79
N ILE A 198 1.06 5.12 17.34
CA ILE A 198 1.68 6.32 17.90
C ILE A 198 0.64 7.04 18.76
N PRO A 199 0.86 7.27 20.05
CA PRO A 199 -0.07 8.02 20.90
C PRO A 199 -0.03 9.52 20.59
N LEU A 200 -0.59 9.90 19.42
CA LEU A 200 -0.73 11.30 19.05
C LEU A 200 -2.08 11.83 19.53
N THR A 201 -2.06 12.69 20.53
CA THR A 201 -3.23 13.48 20.91
C THR A 201 -2.91 14.94 20.65
N VAL A 202 -3.59 15.55 19.67
CA VAL A 202 -3.49 16.98 19.41
C VAL A 202 -4.63 17.67 20.14
N TYR A 203 -4.30 18.51 21.11
CA TYR A 203 -5.25 19.41 21.74
C TYR A 203 -5.34 20.68 20.89
N THR A 204 -6.50 20.95 20.33
CA THR A 204 -6.85 22.24 19.68
C THR A 204 -7.36 23.22 20.70
#